data_460daba28c996fcb04bb289a4997a241
#
_entry.id   460daba28c996fcb04bb289a4997a241
#
_cell.length_a   1.000
_cell.length_b   1.000
_cell.length_c   1.000
_cell.angle_alpha   90.00
_cell.angle_beta   90.00
_cell.angle_gamma   90.00
#
_symmetry.space_group_name_H-M   'P 1'
#
loop_
_entity.id
_entity.type
_entity.pdbx_description
1 polymer ?
#
loop_
_entity_poly.entity_id
_entity_poly.type
_entity_poly.pdbx_seq_one_letter_code
_entity_poly.pdbx_strand_id
1 'polypeptide(L)'
;EGMPWLGSFHAIAARMLRRHAELVGLQSNFTILDTDDQLRLMKQLIQAEGIDEKRWPARQLGGLIDQWKNKGLTPEEVSAGDAEGYAHGKGQKLYAAYQARLREVNACDFGDLLLHVLTILKKHRDVLEQYQQKFRYIMVDEYQDTNSSQYLWLRLLAQNRENICCVGDDDQSIYSWRGAEVANILRFEKDFPGAAIIRLEQNYRSTPHILGA
;
A
#
# COMPACT_ATOMS: atom_id res chain seq x y z
N GLU A 1 22.41 -14.97 -12.32
CA GLU A 1 20.97 -14.78 -12.57
C GLU A 1 20.37 -14.12 -11.34
N GLY A 2 19.87 -12.88 -11.49
CA GLY A 2 19.30 -12.11 -10.39
C GLY A 2 17.99 -12.71 -9.88
N MET A 3 17.66 -12.44 -8.62
CA MET A 3 16.36 -12.81 -8.03
C MET A 3 15.29 -11.82 -8.53
N PRO A 4 14.42 -12.18 -9.48
CA PRO A 4 13.51 -11.23 -10.13
C PRO A 4 12.41 -10.71 -9.19
N TRP A 5 12.21 -11.34 -8.04
CA TRP A 5 11.18 -11.01 -7.05
C TRP A 5 11.75 -10.55 -5.71
N LEU A 6 13.00 -10.10 -5.71
CA LEU A 6 13.63 -9.40 -4.59
C LEU A 6 13.52 -7.90 -4.82
N GLY A 7 13.04 -7.15 -3.83
CA GLY A 7 12.90 -5.71 -3.89
C GLY A 7 11.86 -5.16 -2.91
N SER A 8 11.63 -3.85 -2.97
CA SER A 8 10.59 -3.22 -2.18
C SER A 8 9.18 -3.66 -2.62
N PHE A 9 8.20 -3.53 -1.73
CA PHE A 9 6.79 -3.81 -2.05
C PHE A 9 6.34 -3.13 -3.34
N HIS A 10 6.66 -1.84 -3.50
CA HIS A 10 6.27 -1.08 -4.68
C HIS A 10 6.96 -1.55 -5.96
N ALA A 11 8.23 -1.94 -5.89
CA ALA A 11 8.95 -2.46 -7.06
C ALA A 11 8.36 -3.79 -7.55
N ILE A 12 8.01 -4.68 -6.62
CA ILE A 12 7.37 -5.95 -6.93
C ILE A 12 5.94 -5.71 -7.44
N ALA A 13 5.18 -4.82 -6.78
CA ALA A 13 3.83 -4.46 -7.20
C ALA A 13 3.81 -3.85 -8.60
N ALA A 14 4.72 -2.93 -8.92
CA ALA A 14 4.83 -2.36 -10.27
C ALA A 14 5.07 -3.44 -11.32
N ARG A 15 5.93 -4.42 -11.04
CA ARG A 15 6.18 -5.56 -11.93
C ARG A 15 4.96 -6.45 -12.15
N MET A 16 4.21 -6.70 -11.06
CA MET A 16 2.95 -7.45 -11.15
C MET A 16 1.90 -6.66 -11.93
N LEU A 17 1.74 -5.37 -11.62
CA LEU A 17 0.76 -4.50 -12.26
C LEU A 17 1.01 -4.36 -13.76
N ARG A 18 2.26 -4.23 -14.20
CA ARG A 18 2.57 -4.16 -15.64
C ARG A 18 2.14 -5.41 -16.41
N ARG A 19 2.11 -6.57 -15.77
CA ARG A 19 1.67 -7.84 -16.39
C ARG A 19 0.15 -7.96 -16.47
N HIS A 20 -0.57 -7.26 -15.61
CA HIS A 20 -2.01 -7.39 -15.44
C HIS A 20 -2.73 -6.03 -15.49
N ALA A 21 -2.10 -5.02 -16.08
CA ALA A 21 -2.59 -3.63 -16.10
C ALA A 21 -4.00 -3.51 -16.66
N GLU A 22 -4.33 -4.30 -17.69
CA GLU A 22 -5.63 -4.29 -18.35
C GLU A 22 -6.79 -4.64 -17.41
N LEU A 23 -6.54 -5.45 -16.37
CA LEU A 23 -7.55 -5.84 -15.39
C LEU A 23 -8.02 -4.68 -14.49
N VAL A 24 -7.29 -3.58 -14.48
CA VAL A 24 -7.65 -2.34 -13.75
C VAL A 24 -7.84 -1.14 -14.68
N GLY A 25 -7.92 -1.39 -16.00
CA GLY A 25 -8.17 -0.35 -16.99
C GLY A 25 -6.93 0.48 -17.35
N LEU A 26 -5.74 -0.06 -17.15
CA LEU A 26 -4.46 0.54 -17.56
C LEU A 26 -3.83 -0.25 -18.70
N GLN A 27 -2.93 0.38 -19.43
CA GLN A 27 -2.02 -0.30 -20.35
C GLN A 27 -0.71 -0.62 -19.64
N SER A 28 0.02 -1.65 -20.09
CA SER A 28 1.28 -2.09 -19.46
C SER A 28 2.38 -1.02 -19.40
N ASN A 29 2.33 -0.04 -20.28
CA ASN A 29 3.27 1.09 -20.37
C ASN A 29 2.83 2.31 -19.55
N PHE A 30 1.94 2.15 -18.56
CA PHE A 30 1.47 3.25 -17.72
C PHE A 30 2.62 4.06 -17.10
N THR A 31 2.38 5.34 -16.90
CA THR A 31 3.30 6.26 -16.22
C THR A 31 3.02 6.28 -14.72
N ILE A 32 4.07 6.36 -13.91
CA ILE A 32 3.95 6.59 -12.47
C ILE A 32 4.16 8.07 -12.21
N LEU A 33 3.12 8.76 -11.72
CA LEU A 33 3.17 10.18 -11.44
C LEU A 33 3.97 10.46 -10.17
N ASP A 34 4.75 11.52 -10.20
CA ASP A 34 5.37 12.09 -9.02
C ASP A 34 4.36 12.92 -8.19
N THR A 35 4.79 13.39 -7.03
CA THR A 35 3.94 14.15 -6.11
C THR A 35 3.45 15.48 -6.71
N ASP A 36 4.29 16.15 -7.51
CA ASP A 36 3.93 17.44 -8.09
C ASP A 36 2.87 17.28 -9.17
N ASP A 37 2.98 16.26 -10.01
CA ASP A 37 1.99 15.93 -11.02
C ASP A 37 0.65 15.50 -10.39
N GLN A 38 0.71 14.71 -9.32
CA GLN A 38 -0.48 14.33 -8.54
C GLN A 38 -1.20 15.58 -8.01
N LEU A 39 -0.47 16.49 -7.35
CA LEU A 39 -1.04 17.72 -6.79
C LEU A 39 -1.61 18.63 -7.88
N ARG A 40 -0.95 18.73 -9.04
CA ARG A 40 -1.45 19.50 -10.19
C ARG A 40 -2.79 18.94 -10.68
N LEU A 41 -2.90 17.63 -10.80
CA LEU A 41 -4.13 16.96 -11.21
C LEU A 41 -5.26 17.17 -10.18
N MET A 42 -4.96 17.02 -8.89
CA MET A 42 -5.92 17.25 -7.80
C MET A 42 -6.43 18.70 -7.78
N LYS A 43 -5.56 19.68 -8.01
CA LYS A 43 -5.97 21.10 -8.13
C LYS A 43 -6.98 21.31 -9.25
N GLN A 44 -6.75 20.72 -10.41
CA GLN A 44 -7.70 20.80 -11.53
C GLN A 44 -9.07 20.22 -11.15
N LEU A 45 -9.10 19.07 -10.45
CA LEU A 45 -10.34 18.45 -10.00
C LEU A 45 -11.07 19.30 -8.95
N ILE A 46 -10.35 19.87 -7.99
CA ILE A 46 -10.89 20.77 -6.95
C ILE A 46 -11.53 22.00 -7.60
N GLN A 47 -10.85 22.61 -8.58
CA GLN A 47 -11.37 23.76 -9.33
C GLN A 47 -12.60 23.40 -10.15
N ALA A 48 -12.60 22.25 -10.83
CA ALA A 48 -13.73 21.77 -11.62
C ALA A 48 -14.99 21.54 -10.76
N GLU A 49 -14.83 21.16 -9.50
CA GLU A 49 -15.92 20.99 -8.53
C GLU A 49 -16.32 22.30 -7.83
N GLY A 50 -15.73 23.44 -8.19
CA GLY A 50 -16.03 24.75 -7.59
C GLY A 50 -15.66 24.84 -6.11
N ILE A 51 -14.66 24.06 -5.65
CA ILE A 51 -14.21 24.04 -4.28
C ILE A 51 -13.11 25.08 -4.09
N ASP A 52 -13.18 25.84 -3.01
CA ASP A 52 -12.16 26.84 -2.65
C ASP A 52 -10.86 26.16 -2.19
N GLU A 53 -9.83 26.19 -3.04
CA GLU A 53 -8.52 25.58 -2.78
C GLU A 53 -7.81 26.22 -1.57
N LYS A 54 -8.11 27.48 -1.22
CA LYS A 54 -7.51 28.13 -0.05
C LYS A 54 -8.03 27.49 1.25
N ARG A 55 -9.32 27.12 1.26
CA ARG A 55 -9.95 26.45 2.40
C ARG A 55 -9.67 24.95 2.40
N TRP A 56 -9.60 24.34 1.22
CA TRP A 56 -9.45 22.89 1.03
C TRP A 56 -8.26 22.60 0.10
N PRO A 57 -7.02 22.66 0.62
CA PRO A 57 -5.84 22.50 -0.21
C PRO A 57 -5.73 21.13 -0.85
N ALA A 58 -5.21 21.08 -2.08
CA ALA A 58 -4.95 19.83 -2.81
C ALA A 58 -4.03 18.88 -2.03
N ARG A 59 -3.06 19.42 -1.28
CA ARG A 59 -2.17 18.60 -0.42
C ARG A 59 -2.93 17.86 0.67
N GLN A 60 -3.98 18.44 1.24
CA GLN A 60 -4.83 17.76 2.22
C GLN A 60 -5.60 16.62 1.58
N LEU A 61 -6.17 16.84 0.39
CA LEU A 61 -6.84 15.78 -0.38
C LEU A 61 -5.87 14.65 -0.71
N GLY A 62 -4.65 14.98 -1.15
CA GLY A 62 -3.60 14.00 -1.44
C GLY A 62 -3.27 13.14 -0.21
N GLY A 63 -3.11 13.77 0.95
CA GLY A 63 -2.85 13.04 2.21
C GLY A 63 -3.99 12.08 2.58
N LEU A 64 -5.24 12.47 2.39
CA LEU A 64 -6.41 11.60 2.63
C LEU A 64 -6.44 10.42 1.64
N ILE A 65 -6.24 10.68 0.36
CA ILE A 65 -6.20 9.62 -0.66
C ILE A 65 -5.07 8.64 -0.37
N ASP A 66 -3.89 9.13 0.02
CA ASP A 66 -2.77 8.27 0.42
C ASP A 66 -3.11 7.39 1.63
N GLN A 67 -3.78 7.95 2.64
CA GLN A 67 -4.25 7.17 3.79
C GLN A 67 -5.22 6.06 3.37
N TRP A 68 -6.20 6.36 2.51
CA TRP A 68 -7.14 5.36 2.02
C TRP A 68 -6.45 4.27 1.19
N LYS A 69 -5.52 4.63 0.32
CA LYS A 69 -4.72 3.67 -0.45
C LYS A 69 -3.84 2.79 0.45
N ASN A 70 -3.23 3.38 1.48
CA ASN A 70 -2.44 2.64 2.47
C ASN A 70 -3.28 1.65 3.30
N LYS A 71 -4.58 1.92 3.45
CA LYS A 71 -5.55 0.99 4.03
C LYS A 71 -6.08 -0.04 3.01
N GLY A 72 -5.73 0.08 1.73
CA GLY A 72 -6.21 -0.77 0.65
C GLY A 72 -7.63 -0.48 0.22
N LEU A 73 -8.13 0.75 0.44
CA LEU A 73 -9.48 1.17 0.11
C LEU A 73 -9.55 1.80 -1.28
N THR A 74 -10.41 1.27 -2.13
CA THR A 74 -10.83 1.92 -3.37
C THR A 74 -11.83 3.06 -3.07
N PRO A 75 -12.10 3.98 -4.02
CA PRO A 75 -13.08 5.05 -3.78
C PRO A 75 -14.45 4.54 -3.29
N GLU A 76 -14.89 3.38 -3.78
CA GLU A 76 -16.18 2.78 -3.42
C GLU A 76 -16.18 2.20 -2.00
N GLU A 77 -15.02 1.85 -1.47
CA GLU A 77 -14.83 1.26 -0.14
C GLU A 77 -14.63 2.31 0.95
N VAL A 78 -14.43 3.60 0.59
CA VAL A 78 -14.30 4.70 1.56
C VAL A 78 -15.65 4.97 2.20
N SER A 79 -15.71 4.94 3.54
CA SER A 79 -16.94 5.24 4.27
C SER A 79 -17.31 6.72 4.21
N ALA A 80 -18.61 7.03 4.36
CA ALA A 80 -19.09 8.41 4.42
C ALA A 80 -18.42 9.21 5.57
N GLY A 81 -18.22 8.57 6.72
CA GLY A 81 -17.54 9.20 7.86
C GLY A 81 -16.09 9.54 7.59
N ASP A 82 -15.36 8.66 6.88
CA ASP A 82 -13.97 8.94 6.48
C ASP A 82 -13.88 10.08 5.45
N ALA A 83 -14.92 10.24 4.62
CA ALA A 83 -14.97 11.25 3.58
C ALA A 83 -15.34 12.66 4.11
N GLU A 84 -15.99 12.76 5.28
CA GLU A 84 -16.44 14.04 5.85
C GLU A 84 -15.31 15.02 6.13
N GLY A 85 -14.10 14.53 6.36
CA GLY A 85 -12.92 15.34 6.68
C GLY A 85 -12.46 16.29 5.57
N TYR A 86 -13.03 16.22 4.34
CA TYR A 86 -12.65 17.07 3.23
C TYR A 86 -13.87 17.62 2.48
N ALA A 87 -13.92 18.96 2.35
CA ALA A 87 -14.91 19.69 1.53
C ALA A 87 -16.37 19.21 1.76
N HIS A 88 -16.76 19.06 3.05
CA HIS A 88 -18.10 18.64 3.44
C HIS A 88 -18.53 17.29 2.84
N GLY A 89 -17.65 16.30 2.90
CA GLY A 89 -17.93 14.95 2.41
C GLY A 89 -17.61 14.71 0.92
N LYS A 90 -17.05 15.69 0.21
CA LYS A 90 -16.70 15.52 -1.21
C LYS A 90 -15.41 14.72 -1.45
N GLY A 91 -14.67 14.34 -0.40
CA GLY A 91 -13.40 13.64 -0.52
C GLY A 91 -13.48 12.34 -1.32
N GLN A 92 -14.49 11.51 -1.07
CA GLN A 92 -14.73 10.26 -1.81
C GLN A 92 -15.00 10.52 -3.30
N LYS A 93 -15.85 11.50 -3.62
CA LYS A 93 -16.17 11.87 -5.01
C LYS A 93 -14.91 12.34 -5.76
N LEU A 94 -14.09 13.16 -5.11
CA LEU A 94 -12.84 13.65 -5.68
C LEU A 94 -11.82 12.50 -5.86
N TYR A 95 -11.77 11.56 -4.93
CA TYR A 95 -10.95 10.36 -5.08
C TYR A 95 -11.38 9.52 -6.29
N ALA A 96 -12.68 9.30 -6.47
CA ALA A 96 -13.21 8.58 -7.63
C ALA A 96 -12.88 9.32 -8.95
N ALA A 97 -13.04 10.65 -8.99
CA ALA A 97 -12.67 11.48 -10.13
C ALA A 97 -11.16 11.43 -10.42
N TYR A 98 -10.33 11.45 -9.39
CA TYR A 98 -8.88 11.32 -9.48
C TYR A 98 -8.48 9.98 -10.11
N GLN A 99 -9.03 8.87 -9.62
CA GLN A 99 -8.76 7.55 -10.19
C GLN A 99 -9.26 7.40 -11.63
N ALA A 100 -10.41 8.00 -11.98
CA ALA A 100 -10.90 8.03 -13.35
C ALA A 100 -9.93 8.78 -14.27
N ARG A 101 -9.48 9.97 -13.83
CA ARG A 101 -8.52 10.77 -14.60
C ARG A 101 -7.18 10.09 -14.81
N LEU A 102 -6.67 9.40 -13.79
CA LEU A 102 -5.44 8.61 -13.91
C LEU A 102 -5.57 7.52 -14.99
N ARG A 103 -6.70 6.81 -15.01
CA ARG A 103 -6.95 5.80 -16.07
C ARG A 103 -7.01 6.41 -17.46
N GLU A 104 -7.69 7.55 -17.62
CA GLU A 104 -7.78 8.24 -18.92
C GLU A 104 -6.41 8.62 -19.48
N VAL A 105 -5.47 9.03 -18.64
CA VAL A 105 -4.12 9.39 -19.07
C VAL A 105 -3.13 8.24 -19.00
N ASN A 106 -3.60 7.02 -18.76
CA ASN A 106 -2.79 5.82 -18.57
C ASN A 106 -1.67 6.02 -17.55
N ALA A 107 -2.04 6.48 -16.36
CA ALA A 107 -1.13 6.73 -15.26
C ALA A 107 -1.63 6.13 -13.96
N CYS A 108 -0.72 5.96 -13.02
CA CYS A 108 -1.01 5.66 -11.62
C CYS A 108 -0.08 6.48 -10.72
N ASP A 109 -0.45 6.68 -9.48
CA ASP A 109 0.47 7.19 -8.47
C ASP A 109 1.16 6.05 -7.72
N PHE A 110 2.04 6.41 -6.79
CA PHE A 110 2.82 5.43 -6.05
C PHE A 110 1.94 4.52 -5.17
N GLY A 111 0.89 5.05 -4.55
CA GLY A 111 -0.07 4.28 -3.76
C GLY A 111 -0.91 3.31 -4.60
N ASP A 112 -1.18 3.67 -5.86
CA ASP A 112 -1.92 2.82 -6.79
C ASP A 112 -1.21 1.53 -7.12
N LEU A 113 0.12 1.50 -7.09
CA LEU A 113 0.89 0.29 -7.38
C LEU A 113 0.44 -0.89 -6.50
N LEU A 114 0.30 -0.63 -5.20
CA LEU A 114 -0.17 -1.65 -4.25
C LEU A 114 -1.69 -1.82 -4.31
N LEU A 115 -2.46 -0.73 -4.38
CA LEU A 115 -3.91 -0.78 -4.41
C LEU A 115 -4.45 -1.56 -5.62
N HIS A 116 -3.91 -1.32 -6.81
CA HIS A 116 -4.33 -2.03 -8.02
C HIS A 116 -3.95 -3.51 -7.97
N VAL A 117 -2.75 -3.86 -7.51
CA VAL A 117 -2.38 -5.27 -7.34
C VAL A 117 -3.28 -5.95 -6.32
N LEU A 118 -3.56 -5.30 -5.19
CA LEU A 118 -4.47 -5.83 -4.19
C LEU A 118 -5.88 -6.04 -4.77
N THR A 119 -6.37 -5.09 -5.56
CA THR A 119 -7.66 -5.19 -6.26
C THR A 119 -7.68 -6.36 -7.24
N ILE A 120 -6.62 -6.55 -8.03
CA ILE A 120 -6.49 -7.67 -8.96
C ILE A 120 -6.53 -9.00 -8.21
N LEU A 121 -5.71 -9.14 -7.16
CA LEU A 121 -5.65 -10.39 -6.40
C LEU A 121 -6.96 -10.72 -5.66
N LYS A 122 -7.73 -9.71 -5.24
CA LYS A 122 -9.07 -9.90 -4.65
C LYS A 122 -10.12 -10.32 -5.67
N LYS A 123 -10.09 -9.77 -6.88
CA LYS A 123 -11.13 -9.94 -7.90
C LYS A 123 -10.85 -11.07 -8.90
N HIS A 124 -9.58 -11.41 -9.13
CA HIS A 124 -9.13 -12.39 -10.12
C HIS A 124 -8.43 -13.57 -9.45
N ARG A 125 -9.21 -14.59 -9.14
CA ARG A 125 -8.74 -15.77 -8.41
C ARG A 125 -7.66 -16.53 -9.17
N ASP A 126 -7.76 -16.61 -10.48
CA ASP A 126 -6.76 -17.24 -11.37
C ASP A 126 -5.39 -16.56 -11.26
N VAL A 127 -5.37 -15.23 -11.21
CA VAL A 127 -4.13 -14.45 -11.02
C VAL A 127 -3.57 -14.67 -9.61
N LEU A 128 -4.43 -14.66 -8.58
CA LEU A 128 -4.02 -14.95 -7.21
C LEU A 128 -3.37 -16.33 -7.10
N GLU A 129 -4.02 -17.37 -7.61
CA GLU A 129 -3.52 -18.75 -7.59
C GLU A 129 -2.18 -18.88 -8.34
N GLN A 130 -2.01 -18.19 -9.47
CA GLN A 130 -0.76 -18.15 -10.21
C GLN A 130 0.40 -17.64 -9.35
N TYR A 131 0.20 -16.55 -8.60
CA TYR A 131 1.25 -16.00 -7.73
C TYR A 131 1.45 -16.81 -6.46
N GLN A 132 0.41 -17.40 -5.89
CA GLN A 132 0.52 -18.33 -4.75
C GLN A 132 1.32 -19.59 -5.12
N GLN A 133 1.19 -20.09 -6.34
CA GLN A 133 2.01 -21.20 -6.83
C GLN A 133 3.46 -20.79 -7.09
N LYS A 134 3.65 -19.57 -7.59
CA LYS A 134 4.96 -19.04 -7.93
C LYS A 134 5.79 -18.71 -6.70
N PHE A 135 5.20 -18.06 -5.70
CA PHE A 135 5.88 -17.65 -4.47
C PHE A 135 5.82 -18.77 -3.43
N ARG A 136 6.76 -19.71 -3.55
CA ARG A 136 6.86 -20.84 -2.63
C ARG A 136 7.39 -20.46 -1.26
N TYR A 137 8.19 -19.40 -1.22
CA TYR A 137 8.81 -18.81 -0.03
C TYR A 137 8.60 -17.30 -0.09
N ILE A 138 8.09 -16.73 0.99
CA ILE A 138 7.92 -15.30 1.13
C ILE A 138 8.75 -14.87 2.32
N MET A 139 9.68 -13.94 2.10
CA MET A 139 10.49 -13.34 3.15
C MET A 139 10.26 -11.85 3.19
N VAL A 140 9.96 -11.33 4.36
CA VAL A 140 9.66 -9.91 4.59
C VAL A 140 10.61 -9.37 5.64
N ASP A 141 11.32 -8.33 5.30
CA ASP A 141 12.15 -7.56 6.21
C ASP A 141 11.44 -6.28 6.63
N GLU A 142 11.85 -5.69 7.75
CA GLU A 142 11.28 -4.47 8.31
C GLU A 142 9.74 -4.53 8.44
N TYR A 143 9.24 -5.68 8.94
CA TYR A 143 7.80 -5.96 8.97
C TYR A 143 7.01 -4.95 9.81
N GLN A 144 7.64 -4.30 10.81
CA GLN A 144 7.05 -3.23 11.61
C GLN A 144 6.63 -2.00 10.78
N ASP A 145 7.24 -1.80 9.60
CA ASP A 145 6.98 -0.65 8.73
C ASP A 145 5.91 -0.94 7.67
N THR A 146 5.24 -2.08 7.74
CA THR A 146 4.17 -2.43 6.81
C THR A 146 2.89 -1.67 7.11
N ASN A 147 2.23 -1.17 6.05
CA ASN A 147 0.87 -0.64 6.13
C ASN A 147 -0.18 -1.73 5.88
N SER A 148 -1.45 -1.41 6.08
CA SER A 148 -2.55 -2.36 5.92
C SER A 148 -2.63 -2.94 4.50
N SER A 149 -2.36 -2.15 3.47
CA SER A 149 -2.38 -2.60 2.08
C SER A 149 -1.31 -3.65 1.81
N GLN A 150 -0.09 -3.44 2.30
CA GLN A 150 1.02 -4.39 2.22
C GLN A 150 0.73 -5.67 3.00
N TYR A 151 0.20 -5.53 4.20
CA TYR A 151 -0.21 -6.64 5.04
C TYR A 151 -1.28 -7.52 4.37
N LEU A 152 -2.34 -6.92 3.80
CA LEU A 152 -3.39 -7.65 3.08
C LEU A 152 -2.83 -8.38 1.85
N TRP A 153 -1.91 -7.74 1.13
CA TRP A 153 -1.24 -8.35 -0.01
C TRP A 153 -0.44 -9.60 0.39
N LEU A 154 0.36 -9.50 1.45
CA LEU A 154 1.11 -10.64 1.99
C LEU A 154 0.19 -11.78 2.43
N ARG A 155 -0.90 -11.47 3.12
CA ARG A 155 -1.89 -12.47 3.54
C ARG A 155 -2.47 -13.22 2.36
N LEU A 156 -2.90 -12.51 1.31
CA LEU A 156 -3.44 -13.15 0.11
C LEU A 156 -2.43 -14.09 -0.54
N LEU A 157 -1.17 -13.68 -0.65
CA LEU A 157 -0.13 -14.50 -1.27
C LEU A 157 0.27 -15.71 -0.42
N ALA A 158 0.31 -15.57 0.90
CA ALA A 158 0.72 -16.63 1.82
C ALA A 158 -0.40 -17.63 2.15
N GLN A 159 -1.66 -17.31 1.90
CA GLN A 159 -2.84 -18.03 2.38
C GLN A 159 -2.84 -19.54 2.10
N ASN A 160 -2.29 -20.00 0.98
CA ASN A 160 -2.35 -21.40 0.61
C ASN A 160 -1.21 -22.26 1.19
N ARG A 161 -0.04 -21.67 1.43
CA ARG A 161 1.15 -22.41 1.84
C ARG A 161 1.64 -22.02 3.22
N GLU A 162 1.28 -20.84 3.70
CA GLU A 162 1.72 -20.25 4.97
C GLU A 162 3.25 -20.26 5.16
N ASN A 163 3.99 -20.36 4.03
CA ASN A 163 5.44 -20.40 4.03
C ASN A 163 6.00 -18.96 3.94
N ILE A 164 5.81 -18.24 5.03
CA ILE A 164 6.20 -16.83 5.17
C ILE A 164 7.12 -16.68 6.38
N CYS A 165 8.17 -15.90 6.20
CA CYS A 165 9.09 -15.49 7.27
C CYS A 165 9.11 -13.97 7.31
N CYS A 166 8.72 -13.38 8.44
CA CYS A 166 8.74 -11.95 8.67
C CYS A 166 9.80 -11.62 9.72
N VAL A 167 10.66 -10.66 9.41
CA VAL A 167 11.65 -10.11 10.33
C VAL A 167 11.24 -8.68 10.64
N GLY A 168 11.24 -8.31 11.90
CA GLY A 168 10.87 -6.96 12.34
C GLY A 168 11.24 -6.71 13.78
N ASP A 169 11.22 -5.45 14.15
CA ASP A 169 11.51 -4.95 15.48
C ASP A 169 10.51 -3.83 15.80
N ASP A 170 9.62 -4.07 16.72
CA ASP A 170 8.57 -3.14 17.12
C ASP A 170 9.13 -1.85 17.77
N ASP A 171 10.28 -1.93 18.43
CA ASP A 171 10.99 -0.77 18.97
C ASP A 171 11.53 0.18 17.90
N GLN A 172 11.70 -0.31 16.65
CA GLN A 172 12.13 0.47 15.50
C GLN A 172 10.97 1.02 14.64
N SER A 173 9.73 0.91 15.10
CA SER A 173 8.56 1.39 14.36
C SER A 173 8.42 2.91 14.43
N ILE A 174 9.12 3.62 13.53
CA ILE A 174 9.14 5.10 13.46
C ILE A 174 8.35 5.64 12.27
N TYR A 175 7.78 4.78 11.43
CA TYR A 175 7.08 5.19 10.19
C TYR A 175 5.55 5.13 10.29
N SER A 176 4.99 5.24 11.49
CA SER A 176 3.53 5.32 11.70
C SER A 176 2.88 6.46 10.90
N TRP A 177 3.58 7.58 10.72
CA TRP A 177 3.14 8.70 9.90
C TRP A 177 3.06 8.39 8.39
N ARG A 178 3.71 7.30 7.91
CA ARG A 178 3.58 6.77 6.55
C ARG A 178 2.52 5.67 6.43
N GLY A 179 1.71 5.47 7.47
CA GLY A 179 0.68 4.44 7.49
C GLY A 179 1.17 3.06 7.95
N ALA A 180 2.40 2.96 8.48
CA ALA A 180 2.88 1.74 9.14
C ALA A 180 2.03 1.45 10.38
N GLU A 181 1.63 0.19 10.56
CA GLU A 181 0.81 -0.24 11.67
C GLU A 181 1.54 -1.31 12.50
N VAL A 182 2.01 -0.92 13.69
CA VAL A 182 2.62 -1.84 14.67
C VAL A 182 1.67 -3.01 14.99
N ALA A 183 0.37 -2.76 14.93
CA ALA A 183 -0.65 -3.80 15.09
C ALA A 183 -0.46 -4.99 14.14
N ASN A 184 0.19 -4.82 12.98
CA ASN A 184 0.46 -5.90 12.04
C ASN A 184 1.43 -6.94 12.61
N ILE A 185 2.46 -6.51 13.35
CA ILE A 185 3.36 -7.42 14.08
C ILE A 185 2.58 -8.23 15.12
N LEU A 186 1.75 -7.55 15.92
CA LEU A 186 0.97 -8.18 17.00
C LEU A 186 -0.12 -9.12 16.46
N ARG A 187 -0.54 -8.93 15.20
CA ARG A 187 -1.52 -9.78 14.53
C ARG A 187 -0.92 -11.02 13.86
N PHE A 188 0.40 -11.06 13.67
CA PHE A 188 1.05 -12.12 12.92
C PHE A 188 0.73 -13.53 13.46
N GLU A 189 0.84 -13.73 14.78
CA GLU A 189 0.51 -15.00 15.42
C GLU A 189 -0.96 -15.40 15.24
N LYS A 190 -1.85 -14.40 15.22
CA LYS A 190 -3.28 -14.63 15.01
C LYS A 190 -3.58 -15.04 13.57
N ASP A 191 -2.89 -14.44 12.63
CA ASP A 191 -3.11 -14.66 11.20
C ASP A 191 -2.40 -15.89 10.66
N PHE A 192 -1.31 -16.31 11.34
CA PHE A 192 -0.55 -17.51 11.05
C PHE A 192 -0.41 -18.38 12.32
N PRO A 193 -1.48 -19.09 12.73
CA PRO A 193 -1.46 -19.93 13.93
C PRO A 193 -0.39 -20.99 13.84
N GLY A 194 0.43 -21.11 14.88
CA GLY A 194 1.54 -22.06 14.90
C GLY A 194 2.85 -21.56 14.29
N ALA A 195 2.92 -20.29 13.91
CA ALA A 195 4.18 -19.66 13.49
C ALA A 195 5.22 -19.75 14.61
N ALA A 196 6.45 -20.13 14.26
CA ALA A 196 7.57 -20.13 15.20
C ALA A 196 8.06 -18.68 15.41
N ILE A 197 8.13 -18.25 16.68
CA ILE A 197 8.68 -16.94 17.03
C ILE A 197 10.07 -17.11 17.58
N ILE A 198 11.05 -16.50 16.91
CA ILE A 198 12.45 -16.52 17.29
C ILE A 198 12.83 -15.08 17.67
N ARG A 199 13.27 -14.89 18.92
CA ARG A 199 13.75 -13.60 19.41
C ARG A 199 15.27 -13.54 19.30
N LEU A 200 15.75 -12.48 18.63
CA LEU A 200 17.18 -12.19 18.54
C LEU A 200 17.50 -11.12 19.58
N GLU A 201 17.94 -11.56 20.77
CA GLU A 201 18.10 -10.69 21.94
C GLU A 201 19.44 -9.97 21.97
N GLN A 202 20.44 -10.43 21.24
CA GLN A 202 21.77 -9.82 21.24
C GLN A 202 21.83 -8.63 20.28
N ASN A 203 22.14 -7.46 20.82
CA ASN A 203 22.36 -6.25 20.03
C ASN A 203 23.82 -6.17 19.58
N TYR A 204 24.00 -6.08 18.26
CA TYR A 204 25.32 -5.93 17.60
C TYR A 204 25.54 -4.51 17.05
N ARG A 205 24.51 -3.67 17.06
CA ARG A 205 24.54 -2.32 16.47
C ARG A 205 25.12 -1.28 17.42
N SER A 206 24.74 -1.36 18.70
CA SER A 206 25.10 -0.37 19.71
C SER A 206 26.07 -0.91 20.74
N THR A 207 26.91 -0.03 21.30
CA THR A 207 27.80 -0.39 22.38
C THR A 207 27.03 -0.59 23.69
N PRO A 208 27.59 -1.35 24.68
CA PRO A 208 26.95 -1.52 25.99
C PRO A 208 26.67 -0.18 26.71
N HIS A 209 27.48 0.86 26.47
CA HIS A 209 27.27 2.18 27.06
C HIS A 209 26.02 2.88 26.51
N ILE A 210 25.71 2.68 25.24
CA ILE A 210 24.47 3.24 24.63
C ILE A 210 23.25 2.45 25.09
N LEU A 211 23.37 1.13 25.22
CA LEU A 211 22.27 0.27 25.67
C LEU A 211 21.94 0.40 27.15
N GLY A 212 22.87 0.90 27.96
CA GLY A 212 22.70 1.13 29.37
C GLY A 212 22.26 2.54 29.76
N ALA A 213 22.10 3.44 28.79
CA ALA A 213 21.67 4.82 29.01
C ALA A 213 20.15 4.97 28.88
#